data_5248e4c5a735ab7fbafd92c3122ae065
#
_entry.id   5248e4c5a735ab7fbafd92c3122ae065
#
_cell.length_a   1.000
_cell.length_b   1.000
_cell.length_c   1.000
_cell.angle_alpha   90.00
_cell.angle_beta   90.00
_cell.angle_gamma   90.00
#
_symmetry.space_group_name_H-M   'P 1'
#
loop_
_entity.id
_entity.type
_entity.pdbx_description
1 polymer ?
#
loop_
_entity_poly.entity_id
_entity_poly.type
_entity_poly.pdbx_seq_one_letter_code
_entity_poly.pdbx_strand_id
1 'polypeptide(L)'
;LGSFSKTFAPGYRIGWALAPHAVRDKLVLASESAILCPSNASQLAISTYLTSFDWKGQIKEYRRMYAERRDAMVGALNEYLPTCTWTTPEGGFYVWLKLPEGLDAREMLRRAVTSLVAFVPGTAFYADGGGSDHIRLSYCYPTPERIVEGVRRLAGVINAETELVAMFGTATSASHGVDNPGPGTL
;
A
#
# COMPACT_ATOMS: atom_id res chain seq x y z
N LEU A 1 0.32 -15.28 -13.42
CA LEU A 1 -0.47 -14.05 -13.46
C LEU A 1 0.44 -12.85 -13.57
N GLY A 2 0.05 -11.84 -14.35
CA GLY A 2 0.77 -10.58 -14.44
C GLY A 2 -0.16 -9.41 -14.76
N SER A 3 0.37 -8.20 -14.64
CA SER A 3 -0.38 -6.98 -14.90
C SER A 3 0.50 -5.95 -15.61
N PHE A 4 -0.05 -5.27 -16.57
CA PHE A 4 0.62 -4.13 -17.23
C PHE A 4 0.43 -2.80 -16.49
N SER A 5 -0.33 -2.78 -15.40
CA SER A 5 -0.58 -1.57 -14.62
C SER A 5 0.68 -0.94 -14.03
N LYS A 6 1.75 -1.71 -13.81
CA LYS A 6 3.01 -1.24 -13.21
C LYS A 6 4.19 -1.20 -14.18
N THR A 7 4.06 -1.87 -15.32
CA THR A 7 5.11 -1.94 -16.34
C THR A 7 4.81 -1.13 -17.60
N PHE A 8 3.53 -0.77 -17.80
CA PHE A 8 3.09 0.11 -18.88
C PHE A 8 2.29 1.30 -18.34
N ALA A 9 0.98 1.11 -18.08
CA ALA A 9 0.16 2.17 -17.50
C ALA A 9 -1.09 1.60 -16.80
N PRO A 10 -1.44 2.10 -15.60
CA PRO A 10 -2.56 1.56 -14.81
C PRO A 10 -3.93 1.83 -15.45
N GLY A 11 -4.08 2.90 -16.24
CA GLY A 11 -5.34 3.29 -16.88
C GLY A 11 -5.83 2.32 -17.95
N TYR A 12 -4.94 1.51 -18.53
CA TYR A 12 -5.31 0.54 -19.57
C TYR A 12 -6.04 -0.70 -19.04
N ARG A 13 -5.96 -0.99 -17.74
CA ARG A 13 -6.69 -2.08 -17.07
C ARG A 13 -6.49 -3.47 -17.68
N ILE A 14 -5.28 -3.80 -18.13
CA ILE A 14 -4.93 -5.09 -18.73
C ILE A 14 -4.00 -5.87 -17.79
N GLY A 15 -4.37 -7.13 -17.58
CA GLY A 15 -3.54 -8.17 -16.97
C GLY A 15 -3.53 -9.41 -17.85
N TRP A 16 -2.76 -10.40 -17.47
CA TRP A 16 -2.64 -11.65 -18.20
C TRP A 16 -2.48 -12.84 -17.24
N ALA A 17 -2.89 -14.01 -17.73
CA ALA A 17 -2.69 -15.28 -17.05
C ALA A 17 -2.07 -16.28 -18.01
N LEU A 18 -1.01 -16.96 -17.57
CA LEU A 18 -0.52 -18.17 -18.19
C LEU A 18 -0.99 -19.35 -17.34
N ALA A 19 -1.79 -20.24 -17.92
CA ALA A 19 -2.46 -21.32 -17.20
C ALA A 19 -2.56 -22.59 -18.05
N PRO A 20 -2.67 -23.79 -17.45
CA PRO A 20 -3.05 -25.00 -18.15
C PRO A 20 -4.38 -24.82 -18.90
N HIS A 21 -4.58 -25.54 -20.00
CA HIS A 21 -5.74 -25.37 -20.87
C HIS A 21 -7.08 -25.47 -20.13
N ALA A 22 -7.25 -26.46 -19.24
CA ALA A 22 -8.48 -26.62 -18.46
C ALA A 22 -8.81 -25.41 -17.57
N VAL A 23 -7.77 -24.76 -17.00
CA VAL A 23 -7.93 -23.54 -16.20
C VAL A 23 -8.18 -22.34 -17.10
N ARG A 24 -7.43 -22.22 -18.20
CA ARG A 24 -7.61 -21.17 -19.21
C ARG A 24 -9.05 -21.11 -19.71
N ASP A 25 -9.61 -22.26 -20.08
CA ASP A 25 -10.96 -22.34 -20.63
C ASP A 25 -12.03 -21.88 -19.62
N LYS A 26 -11.84 -22.18 -18.34
CA LYS A 26 -12.72 -21.67 -17.27
C LYS A 26 -12.54 -20.15 -17.03
N LEU A 27 -11.31 -19.65 -17.12
CA LEU A 27 -11.04 -18.21 -17.01
C LEU A 27 -11.64 -17.42 -18.17
N VAL A 28 -11.62 -17.98 -19.40
CA VAL A 28 -12.28 -17.37 -20.57
C VAL A 28 -13.78 -17.23 -20.33
N LEU A 29 -14.46 -18.31 -19.93
CA LEU A 29 -15.90 -18.29 -19.64
C LEU A 29 -16.26 -17.33 -18.50
N ALA A 30 -15.45 -17.31 -17.43
CA ALA A 30 -15.64 -16.37 -16.32
C ALA A 30 -15.44 -14.91 -16.76
N SER A 31 -14.45 -14.65 -17.61
CA SER A 31 -14.21 -13.31 -18.17
C SER A 31 -15.35 -12.87 -19.08
N GLU A 32 -15.85 -13.78 -19.94
CA GLU A 32 -17.00 -13.53 -20.81
C GLU A 32 -18.24 -13.16 -19.98
N SER A 33 -18.54 -13.90 -18.92
CA SER A 33 -19.66 -13.61 -18.02
C SER A 33 -19.53 -12.28 -17.30
N ALA A 34 -18.30 -11.90 -16.89
CA ALA A 34 -18.09 -10.73 -16.04
C ALA A 34 -17.99 -9.42 -16.85
N ILE A 35 -17.30 -9.43 -17.99
CA ILE A 35 -16.94 -8.23 -18.74
C ILE A 35 -17.07 -8.38 -20.26
N LEU A 36 -17.57 -9.50 -20.74
CA LEU A 36 -17.62 -9.92 -22.12
C LEU A 36 -16.23 -10.12 -22.74
N CYS A 37 -15.44 -9.04 -22.87
CA CYS A 37 -14.03 -9.09 -23.25
C CYS A 37 -13.27 -7.86 -22.72
N PRO A 38 -11.96 -7.97 -22.48
CA PRO A 38 -11.12 -6.80 -22.21
C PRO A 38 -11.07 -5.86 -23.42
N SER A 39 -10.86 -4.56 -23.15
CA SER A 39 -10.75 -3.54 -24.21
C SER A 39 -9.73 -3.92 -25.28
N ASN A 40 -10.19 -4.06 -26.52
CA ASN A 40 -9.32 -4.39 -27.65
C ASN A 40 -8.32 -3.28 -27.96
N ALA A 41 -8.73 -2.02 -27.84
CA ALA A 41 -7.84 -0.86 -28.01
C ALA A 41 -6.69 -0.88 -26.98
N SER A 42 -6.98 -1.22 -25.70
CA SER A 42 -5.96 -1.36 -24.67
C SER A 42 -4.97 -2.49 -24.97
N GLN A 43 -5.46 -3.62 -25.44
CA GLN A 43 -4.61 -4.76 -25.82
C GLN A 43 -3.69 -4.42 -27.00
N LEU A 44 -4.23 -3.78 -28.04
CA LEU A 44 -3.46 -3.33 -29.21
C LEU A 44 -2.39 -2.31 -28.80
N ALA A 45 -2.73 -1.32 -27.97
CA ALA A 45 -1.78 -0.33 -27.49
C ALA A 45 -0.60 -0.98 -26.75
N ILE A 46 -0.88 -1.94 -25.85
CA ILE A 46 0.16 -2.68 -25.15
C ILE A 46 0.99 -3.54 -26.09
N SER A 47 0.35 -4.25 -27.02
CA SER A 47 1.05 -5.06 -28.03
C SER A 47 2.00 -4.19 -28.87
N THR A 48 1.52 -3.06 -29.36
CA THR A 48 2.35 -2.09 -30.11
C THR A 48 3.51 -1.58 -29.29
N TYR A 49 3.27 -1.21 -28.02
CA TYR A 49 4.32 -0.77 -27.11
C TYR A 49 5.42 -1.84 -26.95
N LEU A 50 5.04 -3.09 -26.69
CA LEU A 50 5.98 -4.16 -26.44
C LEU A 50 6.78 -4.57 -27.71
N THR A 51 6.22 -4.36 -28.91
CA THR A 51 6.87 -4.75 -30.18
C THR A 51 7.64 -3.61 -30.84
N SER A 52 7.27 -2.35 -30.58
CA SER A 52 7.80 -1.20 -31.33
C SER A 52 8.66 -0.24 -30.51
N PHE A 53 8.71 -0.40 -29.18
CA PHE A 53 9.44 0.51 -28.28
C PHE A 53 10.42 -0.26 -27.39
N ASP A 54 11.45 0.44 -26.91
CA ASP A 54 12.40 -0.12 -25.92
C ASP A 54 11.81 -0.12 -24.50
N TRP A 55 10.79 -0.94 -24.31
CA TRP A 55 10.16 -1.08 -23.00
C TRP A 55 11.10 -1.63 -21.92
N LYS A 56 12.14 -2.42 -22.33
CA LYS A 56 13.13 -2.93 -21.37
C LYS A 56 14.04 -1.84 -20.85
N GLY A 57 14.45 -0.90 -21.71
CA GLY A 57 15.15 0.31 -21.28
C GLY A 57 14.30 1.16 -20.36
N GLN A 58 13.03 1.36 -20.67
CA GLN A 58 12.09 2.08 -19.83
C GLN A 58 11.94 1.45 -18.43
N ILE A 59 11.89 0.12 -18.32
CA ILE A 59 11.85 -0.56 -17.01
C ILE A 59 13.14 -0.34 -16.22
N LYS A 60 14.30 -0.28 -16.86
CA LYS A 60 15.56 0.04 -16.17
C LYS A 60 15.53 1.45 -15.57
N GLU A 61 15.03 2.44 -16.32
CA GLU A 61 14.86 3.82 -15.82
C GLU A 61 13.87 3.88 -14.65
N TYR A 62 12.73 3.17 -14.73
CA TYR A 62 11.80 3.08 -13.62
C TYR A 62 12.44 2.47 -12.35
N ARG A 63 13.22 1.41 -12.51
CA ARG A 63 13.93 0.79 -11.39
C ARG A 63 14.90 1.75 -10.72
N ARG A 64 15.66 2.53 -11.50
CA ARG A 64 16.58 3.53 -10.97
C ARG A 64 15.84 4.61 -10.18
N MET A 65 14.82 5.20 -10.80
CA MET A 65 13.99 6.25 -10.17
C MET A 65 13.32 5.77 -8.86
N TYR A 66 12.78 4.55 -8.86
CA TYR A 66 12.14 4.01 -7.66
C TYR A 66 13.15 3.58 -6.60
N ALA A 67 14.34 3.15 -6.97
CA ALA A 67 15.43 2.90 -6.03
C ALA A 67 15.84 4.18 -5.28
N GLU A 68 16.04 5.29 -6.01
CA GLU A 68 16.35 6.60 -5.41
C GLU A 68 15.27 7.05 -4.41
N ARG A 69 14.00 6.90 -4.76
CA ARG A 69 12.88 7.24 -3.88
C ARG A 69 12.77 6.33 -2.66
N ARG A 70 12.98 5.02 -2.84
CA ARG A 70 13.04 4.05 -1.76
C ARG A 70 14.15 4.39 -0.78
N ASP A 71 15.34 4.68 -1.30
CA ASP A 71 16.51 4.97 -0.48
C ASP A 71 16.33 6.27 0.31
N ALA A 72 15.70 7.28 -0.29
CA ALA A 72 15.30 8.50 0.41
C ALA A 72 14.29 8.21 1.54
N MET A 73 13.30 7.34 1.28
CA MET A 73 12.31 6.93 2.30
C MET A 73 13.00 6.21 3.45
N VAL A 74 13.81 5.19 3.15
CA VAL A 74 14.50 4.38 4.18
C VAL A 74 15.51 5.24 4.96
N GLY A 75 16.25 6.11 4.27
CA GLY A 75 17.18 7.04 4.93
C GLY A 75 16.45 7.98 5.89
N ALA A 76 15.34 8.56 5.48
CA ALA A 76 14.53 9.44 6.33
C ALA A 76 13.89 8.69 7.51
N LEU A 77 13.43 7.45 7.31
CA LEU A 77 12.91 6.62 8.40
C LEU A 77 13.98 6.32 9.45
N ASN A 78 15.21 6.00 9.04
CA ASN A 78 16.33 5.81 9.95
C ASN A 78 16.67 7.07 10.75
N GLU A 79 16.59 8.24 10.11
CA GLU A 79 16.93 9.53 10.73
C GLU A 79 15.84 10.01 11.71
N TYR A 80 14.56 9.97 11.28
CA TYR A 80 13.47 10.64 12.01
C TYR A 80 12.62 9.70 12.85
N LEU A 81 12.63 8.39 12.59
CA LEU A 81 11.76 7.39 13.23
C LEU A 81 12.52 6.14 13.72
N PRO A 82 13.62 6.29 14.48
CA PRO A 82 14.42 5.16 14.94
C PRO A 82 13.68 4.22 15.90
N THR A 83 12.56 4.65 16.48
CA THR A 83 11.71 3.85 17.37
C THR A 83 10.72 2.95 16.63
N CYS A 84 10.52 3.19 15.32
CA CYS A 84 9.68 2.36 14.48
C CYS A 84 10.48 1.20 13.87
N THR A 85 9.78 0.17 13.46
CA THR A 85 10.38 -0.95 12.72
C THR A 85 9.73 -1.10 11.35
N TRP A 86 10.52 -1.46 10.34
CA TRP A 86 10.03 -1.70 8.99
C TRP A 86 10.84 -2.73 8.26
N THR A 87 10.26 -3.30 7.21
CA THR A 87 11.00 -4.13 6.26
C THR A 87 11.53 -3.24 5.14
N THR A 88 12.83 -3.24 4.92
CA THR A 88 13.43 -2.54 3.77
C THR A 88 13.05 -3.27 2.49
N PRO A 89 12.28 -2.64 1.57
CA PRO A 89 11.80 -3.33 0.39
C PRO A 89 12.91 -3.45 -0.66
N GLU A 90 13.06 -4.63 -1.25
CA GLU A 90 13.92 -4.86 -2.41
C GLU A 90 13.27 -4.41 -3.72
N GLY A 91 11.97 -4.14 -3.70
CA GLY A 91 11.18 -3.68 -4.85
C GLY A 91 9.79 -3.21 -4.45
N GLY A 92 8.95 -2.93 -5.43
CA GLY A 92 7.60 -2.42 -5.20
C GLY A 92 7.55 -0.90 -5.02
N PHE A 93 6.57 -0.40 -4.26
CA PHE A 93 6.24 1.02 -4.15
C PHE A 93 5.96 1.47 -2.71
N TYR A 94 6.11 0.58 -1.73
CA TYR A 94 5.64 0.79 -0.37
C TYR A 94 6.64 0.29 0.65
N VAL A 95 6.70 0.99 1.78
CA VAL A 95 7.29 0.50 3.02
C VAL A 95 6.16 0.11 3.96
N TRP A 96 6.28 -1.04 4.60
CA TRP A 96 5.42 -1.50 5.68
C TRP A 96 6.10 -1.20 6.99
N LEU A 97 5.51 -0.31 7.79
CA LEU A 97 6.07 0.20 9.01
C LEU A 97 5.18 -0.16 10.20
N LYS A 98 5.80 -0.68 11.26
CA LYS A 98 5.18 -0.89 12.55
C LYS A 98 5.42 0.31 13.45
N LEU A 99 4.35 0.83 14.03
CA LEU A 99 4.34 1.95 14.98
C LEU A 99 4.86 1.50 16.35
N PRO A 100 5.31 2.43 17.20
CA PRO A 100 5.52 2.20 18.62
C PRO A 100 4.27 1.63 19.30
N GLU A 101 4.49 0.92 20.41
CA GLU A 101 3.41 0.32 21.18
C GLU A 101 2.42 1.38 21.70
N GLY A 102 1.13 1.03 21.71
CA GLY A 102 0.06 1.91 22.19
C GLY A 102 -0.50 2.87 21.15
N LEU A 103 0.07 2.95 19.93
CA LEU A 103 -0.45 3.81 18.86
C LEU A 103 -1.43 3.06 17.95
N ASP A 104 -2.49 3.77 17.56
CA ASP A 104 -3.46 3.30 16.56
C ASP A 104 -3.38 4.13 15.28
N ALA A 105 -3.11 3.46 14.16
CA ALA A 105 -2.93 4.08 12.85
C ALA A 105 -4.19 4.79 12.32
N ARG A 106 -5.40 4.32 12.68
CA ARG A 106 -6.66 4.96 12.24
C ARG A 106 -6.87 6.28 12.94
N GLU A 107 -6.65 6.31 14.25
CA GLU A 107 -6.81 7.52 15.06
C GLU A 107 -5.78 8.57 14.64
N MET A 108 -4.53 8.13 14.45
CA MET A 108 -3.42 8.97 14.03
C MET A 108 -3.61 9.60 12.64
N LEU A 109 -4.32 8.95 11.72
CA LEU A 109 -4.46 9.39 10.33
C LEU A 109 -5.02 10.82 10.21
N ARG A 110 -5.99 11.19 11.04
CA ARG A 110 -6.60 12.54 11.01
C ARG A 110 -5.56 13.62 11.29
N ARG A 111 -4.71 13.41 12.30
CA ARG A 111 -3.65 14.35 12.68
C ARG A 111 -2.54 14.38 11.63
N ALA A 112 -2.21 13.23 11.05
CA ALA A 112 -1.25 13.15 9.96
C ALA A 112 -1.71 13.98 8.75
N VAL A 113 -2.98 13.88 8.35
CA VAL A 113 -3.56 14.67 7.25
C VAL A 113 -3.52 16.16 7.56
N THR A 114 -3.83 16.58 8.78
CA THR A 114 -3.68 17.97 9.23
C THR A 114 -2.23 18.45 9.14
N SER A 115 -1.27 17.57 9.37
CA SER A 115 0.16 17.82 9.21
C SER A 115 0.66 17.67 7.77
N LEU A 116 -0.25 17.56 6.79
CA LEU A 116 0.01 17.45 5.36
C LEU A 116 0.85 16.19 4.99
N VAL A 117 0.66 15.11 5.72
CA VAL A 117 1.18 13.78 5.40
C VAL A 117 0.06 12.75 5.52
N ALA A 118 0.05 11.77 4.62
CA ALA A 118 -0.94 10.70 4.62
C ALA A 118 -0.28 9.34 4.46
N PHE A 119 -0.90 8.33 5.05
CA PHE A 119 -0.53 6.93 4.95
C PHE A 119 -1.80 6.06 4.86
N VAL A 120 -1.63 4.78 4.60
CA VAL A 120 -2.75 3.83 4.66
C VAL A 120 -2.61 3.02 5.95
N PRO A 121 -3.60 3.06 6.86
CA PRO A 121 -3.61 2.23 8.06
C PRO A 121 -3.56 0.74 7.73
N GLY A 122 -2.83 -0.01 8.54
CA GLY A 122 -2.62 -1.45 8.34
C GLY A 122 -3.91 -2.27 8.38
N THR A 123 -4.90 -1.82 9.13
CA THR A 123 -6.21 -2.48 9.24
C THR A 123 -6.91 -2.73 7.89
N ALA A 124 -6.55 -1.98 6.84
CA ALA A 124 -7.06 -2.20 5.49
C ALA A 124 -6.52 -3.49 4.83
N PHE A 125 -5.52 -4.15 5.44
CA PHE A 125 -4.80 -5.29 4.86
C PHE A 125 -4.95 -6.58 5.68
N TYR A 126 -5.64 -6.53 6.81
CA TYR A 126 -5.89 -7.67 7.69
C TYR A 126 -7.35 -8.10 7.62
N ALA A 127 -7.59 -9.37 7.34
CA ALA A 127 -8.95 -9.91 7.23
C ALA A 127 -9.64 -10.07 8.59
N ASP A 128 -8.86 -10.18 9.66
CA ASP A 128 -9.29 -10.36 11.04
C ASP A 128 -9.45 -9.06 11.84
N GLY A 129 -9.29 -7.89 11.17
CA GLY A 129 -9.34 -6.59 11.82
C GLY A 129 -8.07 -6.18 12.55
N GLY A 130 -7.00 -6.98 12.48
CA GLY A 130 -5.67 -6.65 13.02
C GLY A 130 -4.97 -5.51 12.28
N GLY A 131 -3.71 -5.24 12.62
CA GLY A 131 -2.84 -4.27 11.93
C GLY A 131 -3.08 -2.80 12.29
N SER A 132 -3.74 -2.50 13.42
CA SER A 132 -3.92 -1.13 13.91
C SER A 132 -2.59 -0.44 14.25
N ASP A 133 -1.56 -1.23 14.57
CA ASP A 133 -0.20 -0.80 14.87
C ASP A 133 0.71 -0.70 13.63
N HIS A 134 0.14 -0.80 12.42
CA HIS A 134 0.90 -0.75 11.18
C HIS A 134 0.39 0.34 10.23
N ILE A 135 1.32 0.87 9.43
CA ILE A 135 1.03 1.80 8.35
C ILE A 135 1.77 1.43 7.07
N ARG A 136 1.15 1.70 5.92
CA ARG A 136 1.78 1.58 4.62
C ARG A 136 2.15 2.96 4.08
N LEU A 137 3.44 3.19 3.84
CA LEU A 137 3.98 4.41 3.24
C LEU A 137 4.27 4.17 1.76
N SER A 138 3.95 5.17 0.92
CA SER A 138 4.16 5.11 -0.52
C SER A 138 5.30 6.04 -0.95
N TYR A 139 6.24 5.51 -1.74
CA TYR A 139 7.28 6.31 -2.39
C TYR A 139 7.14 6.38 -3.93
N CYS A 140 5.97 5.99 -4.46
CA CYS A 140 5.81 5.86 -5.90
C CYS A 140 5.65 7.19 -6.65
N TYR A 141 5.20 8.26 -6.02
CA TYR A 141 4.88 9.53 -6.69
C TYR A 141 5.77 10.71 -6.29
N PRO A 142 6.05 10.98 -4.99
CA PRO A 142 6.78 12.16 -4.58
C PRO A 142 8.27 12.11 -5.01
N THR A 143 8.89 13.29 -5.12
CA THR A 143 10.35 13.38 -5.28
C THR A 143 11.06 12.97 -3.98
N PRO A 144 12.37 12.62 -4.02
CA PRO A 144 13.15 12.28 -2.83
C PRO A 144 13.03 13.33 -1.72
N GLU A 145 13.10 14.63 -2.04
CA GLU A 145 13.01 15.73 -1.07
C GLU A 145 11.64 15.78 -0.40
N ARG A 146 10.57 15.57 -1.17
CA ARG A 146 9.21 15.52 -0.64
C ARG A 146 8.97 14.28 0.22
N ILE A 147 9.64 13.18 -0.08
CA ILE A 147 9.59 11.97 0.74
C ILE A 147 10.23 12.25 2.10
N VAL A 148 11.43 12.82 2.13
CA VAL A 148 12.13 13.19 3.37
C VAL A 148 11.28 14.13 4.22
N GLU A 149 10.73 15.19 3.62
CA GLU A 149 9.83 16.12 4.32
C GLU A 149 8.56 15.43 4.84
N GLY A 150 7.96 14.54 4.06
CA GLY A 150 6.80 13.76 4.48
C GLY A 150 7.10 12.87 5.69
N VAL A 151 8.23 12.19 5.70
CA VAL A 151 8.67 11.37 6.84
C VAL A 151 8.96 12.24 8.07
N ARG A 152 9.61 13.40 7.90
CA ARG A 152 9.84 14.35 8.99
C ARG A 152 8.52 14.81 9.64
N ARG A 153 7.50 15.13 8.85
CA ARG A 153 6.15 15.48 9.37
C ARG A 153 5.49 14.31 10.08
N LEU A 154 5.60 13.12 9.52
CA LEU A 154 5.07 11.90 10.13
C LEU A 154 5.73 11.64 11.48
N ALA A 155 7.04 11.86 11.59
CA ALA A 155 7.77 11.73 12.84
C ALA A 155 7.24 12.70 13.91
N GLY A 156 6.94 13.94 13.55
CA GLY A 156 6.31 14.89 14.47
C GLY A 156 4.96 14.40 15.00
N VAL A 157 4.15 13.77 14.13
CA VAL A 157 2.86 13.20 14.54
C VAL A 157 3.05 12.00 15.45
N ILE A 158 3.92 11.05 15.09
CA ILE A 158 4.19 9.85 15.90
C ILE A 158 4.74 10.21 17.27
N ASN A 159 5.68 11.15 17.36
CA ASN A 159 6.26 11.58 18.63
C ASN A 159 5.20 12.23 19.52
N ALA A 160 4.37 13.13 18.98
CA ALA A 160 3.28 13.75 19.74
C ALA A 160 2.26 12.72 20.27
N GLU A 161 1.91 11.71 19.46
CA GLU A 161 1.03 10.63 19.91
C GLU A 161 1.67 9.78 21.00
N THR A 162 2.97 9.46 20.85
CA THR A 162 3.72 8.69 21.85
C THR A 162 3.78 9.43 23.19
N GLU A 163 3.98 10.74 23.17
CA GLU A 163 3.95 11.57 24.37
C GLU A 163 2.56 11.57 25.03
N LEU A 164 1.49 11.67 24.23
CA LEU A 164 0.12 11.60 24.75
C LEU A 164 -0.17 10.26 25.41
N VAL A 165 0.23 9.16 24.78
CA VAL A 165 0.08 7.81 25.35
C VAL A 165 0.88 7.68 26.65
N ALA A 166 2.09 8.23 26.71
CA ALA A 166 2.91 8.20 27.92
C ALA A 166 2.28 9.03 29.08
N MET A 167 1.61 10.14 28.77
CA MET A 167 0.99 11.01 29.77
C MET A 167 -0.36 10.47 30.30
N PHE A 168 -1.17 9.89 29.43
CA PHE A 168 -2.56 9.54 29.75
C PHE A 168 -2.82 8.03 29.81
N GLY A 169 -1.83 7.20 29.51
CA GLY A 169 -1.96 5.76 29.33
C GLY A 169 -2.61 5.41 28.00
N THR A 170 -2.63 4.12 27.68
CA THR A 170 -3.44 3.62 26.57
C THR A 170 -4.90 3.82 26.94
N ALA A 171 -5.63 4.67 26.21
CA ALA A 171 -7.08 4.64 26.27
C ALA A 171 -7.47 3.18 25.96
N THR A 172 -7.86 2.45 26.97
CA THR A 172 -8.29 1.06 26.88
C THR A 172 -9.39 1.05 25.84
N SER A 173 -9.15 0.44 24.71
CA SER A 173 -10.21 0.09 23.79
C SER A 173 -11.14 -0.82 24.55
N ALA A 174 -12.18 -0.21 25.14
CA ALA A 174 -13.29 -0.96 25.69
C ALA A 174 -13.83 -1.79 24.52
N SER A 175 -13.49 -3.08 24.56
CA SER A 175 -14.14 -4.07 23.75
C SER A 175 -15.64 -3.92 24.01
N HIS A 176 -16.35 -3.32 23.08
CA HIS A 176 -17.79 -3.50 23.01
C HIS A 176 -17.99 -4.97 22.64
N GLY A 177 -18.01 -5.81 23.66
CA GLY A 177 -18.62 -7.10 23.60
C GLY A 177 -20.09 -6.83 23.28
N VAL A 178 -20.44 -6.98 22.03
CA VAL A 178 -21.84 -7.17 21.65
C VAL A 178 -22.19 -8.56 22.15
N ASP A 179 -22.73 -8.59 23.37
CA ASP A 179 -23.51 -9.75 23.84
C ASP A 179 -24.65 -9.94 22.84
N ASN A 180 -24.48 -10.89 21.96
CA ASN A 180 -25.55 -11.37 21.07
C ASN A 180 -26.44 -12.30 21.93
N PRO A 181 -27.63 -11.87 22.37
CA PRO A 181 -28.54 -12.78 23.03
C PRO A 181 -28.98 -13.83 22.01
N GLY A 182 -28.57 -15.07 22.26
CA GLY A 182 -28.96 -16.22 21.46
C GLY A 182 -30.46 -16.28 21.19
N PRO A 183 -30.90 -16.98 20.12
CA PRO A 183 -32.30 -17.09 19.77
C PRO A 183 -33.03 -17.85 20.87
N GLY A 184 -33.96 -17.15 21.52
CA GLY A 184 -34.89 -17.73 22.46
C GLY A 184 -35.73 -18.84 21.80
N THR A 185 -35.76 -19.96 22.42
CA THR A 185 -36.67 -21.09 22.19
C THR A 185 -38.14 -20.64 22.28
N LEU A 186 -38.87 -20.79 21.20
CA LEU A 186 -40.30 -21.13 21.16
C LEU A 186 -40.49 -22.19 20.09
#